data_040798353cecbf57436520732739baf1
#
_entry.id   040798353cecbf57436520732739baf1
#
_cell.length_a   1.000
_cell.length_b   1.000
_cell.length_c   1.000
_cell.angle_alpha   90.00
_cell.angle_beta   90.00
_cell.angle_gamma   90.00
#
_symmetry.space_group_name_H-M   'P 1'
#
loop_
_entity.id
_entity.type
_entity.pdbx_description
1 polymer ?
#
loop_
_entity_poly.entity_id
_entity_poly.type
_entity_poly.pdbx_seq_one_letter_code
_entity_poly.pdbx_strand_id
1 'polypeptide(L)'
;MIEGMLSVTLAAPVSEKKEMLKSLRKLGLMHVSSLKKSCEASDVIDRDITQMMNILSAIKEIGSKQKNLEQKSLSDKEFKELNNNLKELLVEKGQDVEELRRLSMLRSELEPWGDIDLSDLNYLTSNGVKLYFYTLGKKEKESLKADENVSFISLKEVNSMNAIAVIGKPLDKAFPANEFIPGEVSLNQLINREKELNNRLSFINETFSNSACYVDAYKKQIKLSSQDSMFEKVDATCEDVEVITLLHGYIPQDDISSFKDFASKNGYAYLIDEIKDDENPPTKIKYKGLIRIIKPLYDILGTVPGYREYDISLYFLLYFSVFFAMIIGDAGYGLIFLLIAALIHIKSKKASDVVILVYVLGATTVIWGALTGTWFGSVNVINALPFLKVFIIPSICNFSEELYGIPSVFAQNTVMKFCFILGASQIGLACVINVVSKIRAKNLSFIADIGWLIDVLVIYMLVLFLVLNEKVNFPLIIGGVACGFVLVCLFGKQEPGLKFSKGLVKSLSDAFTVFLNTISCFGNVMSYIRLFAVGMASLAIADSFNEMAGGMLSGFALPAGILVLVIGHALNLVMGLLSVVVHGVRLNLLEFSNQLGMEWTGYNYDPFKETAIK
;
A
#
# COMPACT_ATOMS: atom_id res chain seq x y z
N MET A 1 -20.01 -10.76 -9.13
CA MET A 1 -21.28 -10.13 -9.55
C MET A 1 -21.76 -9.23 -8.45
N ILE A 2 -22.02 -7.97 -8.74
CA ILE A 2 -22.54 -7.01 -7.76
C ILE A 2 -23.97 -7.43 -7.38
N GLU A 3 -24.23 -7.48 -6.08
CA GLU A 3 -25.55 -7.86 -5.55
C GLU A 3 -26.49 -6.65 -5.54
N GLY A 4 -27.74 -6.84 -5.98
CA GLY A 4 -28.78 -5.80 -5.91
C GLY A 4 -29.07 -5.42 -4.46
N MET A 5 -29.14 -4.11 -4.20
CA MET A 5 -29.49 -3.54 -2.89
C MET A 5 -30.90 -2.95 -2.94
N LEU A 6 -31.54 -2.86 -1.78
CA LEU A 6 -32.81 -2.15 -1.58
C LEU A 6 -32.61 -1.11 -0.48
N SER A 7 -33.23 0.05 -0.65
CA SER A 7 -33.30 1.08 0.38
C SER A 7 -34.39 0.70 1.39
N VAL A 8 -34.03 0.71 2.66
CA VAL A 8 -34.93 0.30 3.74
C VAL A 8 -34.94 1.36 4.83
N THR A 9 -36.14 1.79 5.18
CA THR A 9 -36.39 2.65 6.34
C THR A 9 -37.09 1.83 7.41
N LEU A 10 -36.45 1.71 8.57
CA LEU A 10 -37.03 1.05 9.75
C LEU A 10 -37.57 2.10 10.71
N ALA A 11 -38.76 1.89 11.23
CA ALA A 11 -39.42 2.79 12.18
C ALA A 11 -39.84 2.04 13.43
N ALA A 12 -39.57 2.63 14.60
CA ALA A 12 -39.98 2.12 15.90
C ALA A 12 -40.30 3.29 16.87
N PRO A 13 -41.03 3.04 17.99
CA PRO A 13 -41.21 4.04 19.02
C PRO A 13 -39.86 4.49 19.61
N VAL A 14 -39.71 5.77 19.94
CA VAL A 14 -38.48 6.32 20.56
C VAL A 14 -38.14 5.59 21.86
N SER A 15 -39.13 5.14 22.62
CA SER A 15 -38.95 4.35 23.85
C SER A 15 -38.23 3.01 23.62
N GLU A 16 -38.39 2.41 22.43
CA GLU A 16 -37.80 1.11 22.06
C GLU A 16 -36.57 1.22 21.17
N LYS A 17 -36.08 2.43 20.90
CA LYS A 17 -34.91 2.71 20.02
C LYS A 17 -33.71 1.82 20.32
N LYS A 18 -33.28 1.75 21.58
CA LYS A 18 -32.12 0.95 21.99
C LYS A 18 -32.34 -0.57 21.81
N GLU A 19 -33.58 -1.05 22.02
CA GLU A 19 -33.90 -2.47 21.80
C GLU A 19 -33.94 -2.80 20.31
N MET A 20 -34.52 -1.92 19.50
CA MET A 20 -34.48 -2.00 18.04
C MET A 20 -33.04 -2.08 17.53
N LEU A 21 -32.15 -1.20 17.97
CA LEU A 21 -30.73 -1.20 17.54
C LEU A 21 -29.97 -2.47 17.98
N LYS A 22 -30.21 -2.95 19.21
CA LYS A 22 -29.61 -4.21 19.69
C LYS A 22 -30.10 -5.41 18.88
N SER A 23 -31.37 -5.50 18.58
CA SER A 23 -31.95 -6.57 17.79
C SER A 23 -31.50 -6.50 16.32
N LEU A 24 -31.41 -5.30 15.74
CA LEU A 24 -30.88 -5.06 14.40
C LEU A 24 -29.40 -5.45 14.31
N ARG A 25 -28.59 -5.12 15.34
CA ARG A 25 -27.17 -5.53 15.42
C ARG A 25 -27.00 -7.06 15.44
N LYS A 26 -27.90 -7.76 16.12
CA LYS A 26 -27.94 -9.24 16.13
C LYS A 26 -28.33 -9.82 14.77
N LEU A 27 -29.25 -9.17 14.05
CA LEU A 27 -29.64 -9.56 12.70
C LEU A 27 -28.44 -9.41 11.72
N GLY A 28 -27.69 -8.30 11.80
CA GLY A 28 -26.46 -8.09 11.07
C GLY A 28 -26.61 -7.98 9.54
N LEU A 29 -27.74 -7.51 9.03
CA LEU A 29 -28.03 -7.44 7.59
C LEU A 29 -28.13 -6.02 7.03
N MET A 30 -28.34 -5.00 7.86
CA MET A 30 -28.57 -3.63 7.41
C MET A 30 -27.27 -2.82 7.43
N HIS A 31 -26.89 -2.24 6.31
CA HIS A 31 -25.88 -1.20 6.23
C HIS A 31 -26.55 0.16 6.44
N VAL A 32 -26.17 0.87 7.50
CA VAL A 32 -26.77 2.15 7.87
C VAL A 32 -26.29 3.25 6.93
N SER A 33 -27.21 3.96 6.29
CA SER A 33 -26.89 5.10 5.41
C SER A 33 -26.54 6.34 6.22
N SER A 34 -25.70 7.22 5.64
CA SER A 34 -25.36 8.54 6.20
C SER A 34 -24.88 8.51 7.66
N LEU A 35 -24.08 7.49 8.01
CA LEU A 35 -23.57 7.31 9.37
C LEU A 35 -22.88 8.59 9.84
N LYS A 36 -23.28 9.16 10.97
CA LYS A 36 -22.59 10.29 11.56
C LYS A 36 -21.15 9.91 11.87
N LYS A 37 -20.20 10.70 11.37
CA LYS A 37 -18.76 10.40 11.52
C LYS A 37 -18.31 10.46 12.97
N SER A 38 -18.95 11.32 13.79
CA SER A 38 -18.63 11.48 15.21
C SER A 38 -19.86 11.93 16.00
N CYS A 39 -19.92 11.48 17.25
CA CYS A 39 -20.79 12.03 18.28
C CYS A 39 -20.00 12.07 19.59
N GLU A 40 -20.39 12.91 20.56
CA GLU A 40 -19.64 13.09 21.81
C GLU A 40 -19.34 11.76 22.52
N ALA A 41 -20.32 10.84 22.54
CA ALA A 41 -20.16 9.52 23.16
C ALA A 41 -19.18 8.64 22.38
N SER A 42 -19.25 8.62 21.04
CA SER A 42 -18.33 7.83 20.22
C SER A 42 -16.92 8.38 20.25
N ASP A 43 -16.74 9.70 20.33
CA ASP A 43 -15.42 10.34 20.34
C ASP A 43 -14.60 9.98 21.60
N VAL A 44 -15.28 9.78 22.73
CA VAL A 44 -14.64 9.31 23.96
C VAL A 44 -14.15 7.88 23.76
N ILE A 45 -15.02 7.00 23.25
CA ILE A 45 -14.68 5.58 23.01
C ILE A 45 -13.56 5.47 21.96
N ASP A 46 -13.61 6.27 20.89
CA ASP A 46 -12.59 6.25 19.82
C ASP A 46 -11.21 6.73 20.32
N ARG A 47 -11.17 7.68 21.26
CA ARG A 47 -9.92 8.06 21.94
C ARG A 47 -9.35 6.92 22.78
N ASP A 48 -10.20 6.23 23.52
CA ASP A 48 -9.78 5.07 24.32
C ASP A 48 -9.28 3.93 23.42
N ILE A 49 -9.95 3.67 22.30
CA ILE A 49 -9.49 2.70 21.29
C ILE A 49 -8.11 3.08 20.77
N THR A 50 -7.90 4.35 20.41
CA THR A 50 -6.61 4.84 19.90
C THR A 50 -5.50 4.65 20.94
N GLN A 51 -5.78 4.94 22.21
CA GLN A 51 -4.83 4.71 23.30
C GLN A 51 -4.50 3.21 23.47
N MET A 52 -5.52 2.34 23.48
CA MET A 52 -5.32 0.88 23.54
C MET A 52 -4.52 0.36 22.35
N MET A 53 -4.71 0.91 21.15
CA MET A 53 -3.92 0.56 19.96
C MET A 53 -2.45 0.97 20.10
N ASN A 54 -2.17 2.14 20.65
CA ASN A 54 -0.80 2.61 20.91
C ASN A 54 -0.10 1.71 21.94
N ILE A 55 -0.79 1.35 23.02
CA ILE A 55 -0.27 0.41 24.04
C ILE A 55 0.00 -0.97 23.40
N LEU A 56 -0.96 -1.50 22.62
CA LEU A 56 -0.81 -2.76 21.93
C LEU A 56 0.37 -2.77 20.94
N SER A 57 0.59 -1.65 20.24
CA SER A 57 1.75 -1.47 19.35
C SER A 57 3.06 -1.51 20.12
N ALA A 58 3.14 -0.78 21.25
CA ALA A 58 4.31 -0.77 22.12
C ALA A 58 4.61 -2.16 22.72
N ILE A 59 3.57 -2.90 23.17
CA ILE A 59 3.71 -4.29 23.66
C ILE A 59 4.25 -5.20 22.55
N LYS A 60 3.77 -5.09 21.33
CA LYS A 60 4.23 -5.92 20.20
C LYS A 60 5.67 -5.60 19.79
N GLU A 61 6.04 -4.34 19.78
CA GLU A 61 7.38 -3.88 19.41
C GLU A 61 8.42 -4.38 20.42
N ILE A 62 8.15 -4.19 21.72
CA ILE A 62 9.06 -4.56 22.79
C ILE A 62 9.02 -6.07 23.07
N GLY A 63 7.84 -6.68 23.06
CA GLY A 63 7.61 -8.09 23.34
C GLY A 63 7.98 -9.05 22.20
N SER A 64 8.35 -8.55 21.00
CA SER A 64 8.72 -9.37 19.84
C SER A 64 9.90 -10.33 20.10
N LYS A 65 10.68 -10.10 21.14
CA LYS A 65 11.82 -10.93 21.55
C LYS A 65 11.43 -12.20 22.32
N GLN A 66 10.21 -12.30 22.85
CA GLN A 66 9.73 -13.46 23.59
C GLN A 66 8.78 -14.30 22.71
N LYS A 67 9.31 -15.37 22.10
CA LYS A 67 8.52 -16.37 21.37
C LYS A 67 7.87 -17.34 22.38
N ASN A 68 6.54 -17.58 22.26
CA ASN A 68 5.74 -18.57 23.00
C ASN A 68 5.32 -18.19 24.44
N LEU A 69 4.77 -17.01 24.67
CA LEU A 69 4.03 -16.73 25.89
C LEU A 69 2.59 -17.28 25.81
N GLU A 70 2.19 -18.05 26.83
CA GLU A 70 0.78 -18.41 26.97
C GLU A 70 -0.06 -17.16 27.20
N GLN A 71 -1.09 -16.98 26.36
CA GLN A 71 -1.98 -15.84 26.46
C GLN A 71 -2.91 -15.98 27.68
N LYS A 72 -2.96 -14.96 28.50
CA LYS A 72 -3.79 -14.92 29.71
C LYS A 72 -5.05 -14.10 29.49
N SER A 73 -6.18 -14.58 30.00
CA SER A 73 -7.41 -13.81 30.06
C SER A 73 -7.43 -12.95 31.32
N LEU A 74 -7.93 -11.72 31.21
CA LEU A 74 -8.10 -10.78 32.31
C LEU A 74 -9.57 -10.54 32.55
N SER A 75 -9.95 -10.28 33.80
CA SER A 75 -11.26 -9.72 34.13
C SER A 75 -11.31 -8.23 33.73
N ASP A 76 -12.52 -7.67 33.56
CA ASP A 76 -12.68 -6.28 33.14
C ASP A 76 -12.06 -5.27 34.11
N LYS A 77 -12.00 -5.58 35.41
CA LYS A 77 -11.36 -4.73 36.43
C LYS A 77 -9.85 -4.75 36.28
N GLU A 78 -9.26 -5.94 36.21
CA GLU A 78 -7.82 -6.13 36.03
C GLU A 78 -7.33 -5.50 34.72
N PHE A 79 -8.14 -5.63 33.65
CA PHE A 79 -7.81 -5.00 32.37
C PHE A 79 -7.76 -3.47 32.49
N LYS A 80 -8.73 -2.84 33.16
CA LYS A 80 -8.75 -1.39 33.36
C LYS A 80 -7.55 -0.90 34.17
N GLU A 81 -7.18 -1.61 35.22
CA GLU A 81 -6.02 -1.27 36.06
C GLU A 81 -4.72 -1.40 35.26
N LEU A 82 -4.55 -2.51 34.51
CA LEU A 82 -3.41 -2.73 33.64
C LEU A 82 -3.32 -1.65 32.55
N ASN A 83 -4.45 -1.34 31.90
CA ASN A 83 -4.50 -0.34 30.85
C ASN A 83 -4.11 1.05 31.34
N ASN A 84 -4.58 1.47 32.53
CA ASN A 84 -4.21 2.74 33.12
C ASN A 84 -2.73 2.80 33.47
N ASN A 85 -2.20 1.74 34.07
CA ASN A 85 -0.77 1.65 34.40
C ASN A 85 0.10 1.74 33.12
N LEU A 86 -0.21 0.93 32.09
CA LEU A 86 0.56 0.96 30.84
C LEU A 86 0.40 2.27 30.06
N LYS A 87 -0.73 2.96 30.19
CA LYS A 87 -0.94 4.28 29.63
C LYS A 87 -0.01 5.32 30.29
N GLU A 88 0.07 5.33 31.62
CA GLU A 88 0.97 6.22 32.37
C GLU A 88 2.43 5.94 32.01
N LEU A 89 2.84 4.68 32.02
CA LEU A 89 4.19 4.25 31.65
C LEU A 89 4.55 4.60 30.20
N LEU A 90 3.59 4.60 29.27
CA LEU A 90 3.83 4.98 27.88
C LEU A 90 4.09 6.49 27.75
N VAL A 91 3.38 7.31 28.51
CA VAL A 91 3.60 8.77 28.56
C VAL A 91 4.96 9.06 29.18
N GLU A 92 5.28 8.44 30.33
CA GLU A 92 6.58 8.56 31.00
C GLU A 92 7.73 8.16 30.08
N LYS A 93 7.58 7.04 29.36
CA LYS A 93 8.57 6.60 28.35
C LYS A 93 8.84 7.69 27.31
N GLY A 94 7.78 8.34 26.81
CA GLY A 94 7.92 9.42 25.86
C GLY A 94 8.72 10.61 26.41
N GLN A 95 8.43 11.00 27.65
CA GLN A 95 9.14 12.08 28.35
C GLN A 95 10.60 11.73 28.63
N ASP A 96 10.85 10.52 29.13
CA ASP A 96 12.20 10.03 29.46
C ASP A 96 13.09 9.93 28.19
N VAL A 97 12.53 9.50 27.06
CA VAL A 97 13.26 9.45 25.77
C VAL A 97 13.62 10.85 25.28
N GLU A 98 12.71 11.82 25.40
CA GLU A 98 12.98 13.20 24.99
C GLU A 98 14.00 13.87 25.93
N GLU A 99 13.91 13.62 27.24
CA GLU A 99 14.90 14.09 28.21
C GLU A 99 16.28 13.49 27.92
N LEU A 100 16.37 12.19 27.65
CA LEU A 100 17.62 11.53 27.26
C LEU A 100 18.23 12.13 26.00
N ARG A 101 17.40 12.43 24.99
CA ARG A 101 17.87 13.06 23.77
C ARG A 101 18.47 14.44 24.05
N ARG A 102 17.81 15.23 24.90
CA ARG A 102 18.31 16.54 25.34
C ARG A 102 19.62 16.42 26.09
N LEU A 103 19.68 15.48 27.06
CA LEU A 103 20.89 15.24 27.85
C LEU A 103 22.06 14.77 27.01
N SER A 104 21.81 13.90 25.99
CA SER A 104 22.84 13.42 25.09
C SER A 104 23.46 14.55 24.24
N MET A 105 22.65 15.53 23.83
CA MET A 105 23.15 16.72 23.14
C MET A 105 24.02 17.57 24.06
N LEU A 106 23.54 17.86 25.27
CA LEU A 106 24.30 18.63 26.28
C LEU A 106 25.60 17.90 26.66
N ARG A 107 25.54 16.57 26.78
CA ARG A 107 26.74 15.77 27.05
C ARG A 107 27.76 15.89 25.93
N SER A 108 27.33 15.84 24.68
CA SER A 108 28.24 15.98 23.52
C SER A 108 28.92 17.37 23.48
N GLU A 109 28.27 18.41 24.00
CA GLU A 109 28.82 19.75 24.12
C GLU A 109 29.81 19.88 25.30
N LEU A 110 29.54 19.18 26.42
CA LEU A 110 30.37 19.23 27.62
C LEU A 110 31.54 18.24 27.64
N GLU A 111 31.42 17.11 26.90
CA GLU A 111 32.44 16.04 26.88
C GLU A 111 33.87 16.53 26.55
N PRO A 112 34.10 17.51 25.63
CA PRO A 112 35.42 18.05 25.33
C PRO A 112 36.07 18.74 26.52
N TRP A 113 35.27 19.30 27.42
CA TRP A 113 35.70 20.11 28.55
C TRP A 113 36.02 19.29 29.80
N GLY A 114 35.49 18.07 29.89
CA GLY A 114 35.58 17.25 31.10
C GLY A 114 34.59 17.69 32.17
N ASP A 115 34.84 17.23 33.40
CA ASP A 115 33.98 17.56 34.53
C ASP A 115 34.40 18.90 35.17
N ILE A 116 33.73 19.98 34.74
CA ILE A 116 33.98 21.33 35.26
C ILE A 116 32.87 21.67 36.26
N ASP A 117 33.24 21.94 37.49
CA ASP A 117 32.30 22.43 38.50
C ASP A 117 32.41 23.96 38.62
N LEU A 118 31.26 24.64 38.63
CA LEU A 118 31.19 26.08 38.81
C LEU A 118 31.75 26.53 40.15
N SER A 119 31.66 25.70 41.18
CA SER A 119 32.24 25.97 42.51
C SER A 119 33.76 26.10 42.44
N ASP A 120 34.43 25.23 41.68
CA ASP A 120 35.88 25.24 41.48
C ASP A 120 36.31 26.42 40.62
N LEU A 121 35.54 26.78 39.61
CA LEU A 121 35.79 27.97 38.79
C LEU A 121 35.66 29.26 39.61
N ASN A 122 34.65 29.34 40.45
CA ASN A 122 34.45 30.48 41.36
C ASN A 122 35.58 30.58 42.40
N TYR A 123 36.04 29.44 42.92
CA TYR A 123 37.18 29.39 43.82
C TYR A 123 38.47 29.87 43.13
N LEU A 124 38.76 29.45 41.92
CA LEU A 124 39.89 29.91 41.14
C LEU A 124 39.80 31.41 40.83
N THR A 125 38.61 31.88 40.46
CA THR A 125 38.36 33.30 40.17
C THR A 125 38.54 34.17 41.40
N SER A 126 38.10 33.73 42.60
CA SER A 126 38.29 34.46 43.88
C SER A 126 39.75 34.53 44.31
N ASN A 127 40.57 33.56 43.88
CA ASN A 127 42.02 33.56 44.10
C ASN A 127 42.81 34.23 42.95
N GLY A 128 42.15 34.97 42.05
CA GLY A 128 42.80 35.82 41.06
C GLY A 128 43.09 35.09 39.72
N VAL A 129 42.74 33.81 39.59
CA VAL A 129 42.94 33.03 38.36
C VAL A 129 41.63 32.97 37.56
N LYS A 130 41.53 33.72 36.46
CA LYS A 130 40.40 33.68 35.55
C LYS A 130 40.69 32.72 34.39
N LEU A 131 39.74 31.80 34.10
CA LEU A 131 39.81 30.86 33.00
C LEU A 131 38.74 31.19 31.95
N TYR A 132 39.15 31.18 30.68
CA TYR A 132 38.27 31.38 29.55
C TYR A 132 38.36 30.14 28.65
N PHE A 133 37.24 29.59 28.23
CA PHE A 133 37.16 28.36 27.51
C PHE A 133 36.84 28.61 26.04
N TYR A 134 37.63 28.02 25.13
CA TYR A 134 37.48 28.21 23.70
C TYR A 134 37.62 26.89 22.94
N THR A 135 36.82 26.72 21.85
CA THR A 135 37.00 25.65 20.88
C THR A 135 37.71 26.19 19.66
N LEU A 136 38.77 25.46 19.22
CA LEU A 136 39.65 25.85 18.12
C LEU A 136 39.82 24.69 17.14
N GLY A 137 40.01 25.00 15.85
CA GLY A 137 40.51 24.06 14.85
C GLY A 137 42.02 23.77 15.03
N LYS A 138 42.54 22.78 14.28
CA LYS A 138 43.98 22.41 14.38
C LYS A 138 44.90 23.54 14.00
N LYS A 139 44.57 24.32 12.96
CA LYS A 139 45.39 25.43 12.46
C LYS A 139 45.44 26.59 13.42
N GLU A 140 44.29 26.91 14.02
CA GLU A 140 44.18 27.99 15.01
C GLU A 140 44.92 27.64 16.32
N LYS A 141 44.95 26.37 16.71
CA LYS A 141 45.73 25.88 17.87
C LYS A 141 47.23 26.00 17.62
N GLU A 142 47.70 25.72 16.41
CA GLU A 142 49.12 25.89 16.05
C GLU A 142 49.53 27.37 16.05
N SER A 143 48.68 28.27 15.55
CA SER A 143 48.91 29.72 15.61
C SER A 143 48.95 30.22 17.06
N LEU A 144 48.09 29.68 17.93
CA LEU A 144 48.08 30.09 19.36
C LEU A 144 49.34 29.58 20.11
N LYS A 145 49.91 28.42 19.70
CA LYS A 145 51.19 27.91 20.26
C LYS A 145 52.39 28.78 19.91
N ALA A 146 52.32 29.50 18.79
CA ALA A 146 53.37 30.41 18.34
C ALA A 146 53.36 31.79 19.07
N ASP A 147 52.29 32.11 19.83
CA ASP A 147 52.15 33.36 20.54
C ASP A 147 52.58 33.19 22.02
N GLU A 148 53.79 33.65 22.34
CA GLU A 148 54.38 33.55 23.70
C GLU A 148 53.63 34.32 24.79
N ASN A 149 52.67 35.17 24.44
CA ASN A 149 51.94 35.99 25.38
C ASN A 149 50.64 35.35 25.95
N VAL A 150 50.23 34.18 25.41
CA VAL A 150 49.00 33.51 25.79
C VAL A 150 49.27 32.16 26.46
N SER A 151 48.98 32.09 27.77
CA SER A 151 49.09 30.84 28.52
C SER A 151 47.77 30.06 28.39
N PHE A 152 47.80 28.85 27.82
CA PHE A 152 46.62 28.01 27.70
C PHE A 152 46.89 26.54 28.06
N ILE A 153 45.86 25.86 28.51
CA ILE A 153 45.83 24.43 28.80
C ILE A 153 45.01 23.75 27.68
N SER A 154 45.62 22.78 26.99
CA SER A 154 44.89 21.96 26.03
C SER A 154 44.16 20.85 26.76
N LEU A 155 42.85 20.81 26.62
CA LEU A 155 41.98 19.78 27.16
C LEU A 155 41.86 18.60 26.16
N LYS A 156 40.68 18.14 25.83
CA LYS A 156 40.44 16.99 24.96
C LYS A 156 40.19 17.41 23.52
N GLU A 157 40.69 16.64 22.56
CA GLU A 157 40.31 16.77 21.14
C GLU A 157 39.11 15.89 20.83
N VAL A 158 38.02 16.52 20.35
CA VAL A 158 36.79 15.82 19.97
C VAL A 158 36.32 16.35 18.61
N ASN A 159 36.02 15.44 17.66
CA ASN A 159 35.53 15.79 16.31
C ASN A 159 36.39 16.82 15.55
N SER A 160 37.73 16.71 15.63
CA SER A 160 38.67 17.61 14.97
C SER A 160 38.70 19.06 15.54
N MET A 161 37.95 19.33 16.63
CA MET A 161 38.04 20.56 17.40
C MET A 161 38.82 20.35 18.70
N ASN A 162 39.65 21.31 19.06
CA ASN A 162 40.43 21.30 20.29
C ASN A 162 39.78 22.20 21.33
N ALA A 163 39.46 21.65 22.47
CA ALA A 163 39.05 22.42 23.63
C ALA A 163 40.29 22.96 24.37
N ILE A 164 40.33 24.23 24.62
CA ILE A 164 41.41 24.88 25.35
C ILE A 164 40.87 25.77 26.46
N ALA A 165 41.60 25.88 27.54
CA ALA A 165 41.35 26.85 28.61
C ALA A 165 42.49 27.89 28.64
N VAL A 166 42.16 29.15 28.42
CA VAL A 166 43.11 30.29 28.44
C VAL A 166 43.12 30.92 29.83
N ILE A 167 44.32 31.18 30.34
CA ILE A 167 44.52 31.69 31.71
C ILE A 167 44.76 33.19 31.66
N GLY A 168 44.02 33.95 32.48
CA GLY A 168 44.23 35.36 32.77
C GLY A 168 43.47 36.34 31.91
N LYS A 169 43.72 36.41 30.59
CA LYS A 169 43.04 37.36 29.68
C LYS A 169 42.25 36.62 28.60
N PRO A 170 41.06 37.12 28.19
CA PRO A 170 40.34 36.57 27.08
C PRO A 170 41.11 36.75 25.76
N LEU A 171 40.88 35.84 24.79
CA LEU A 171 41.40 35.99 23.43
C LEU A 171 40.78 37.20 22.74
N ASP A 172 41.55 37.85 21.84
CA ASP A 172 41.03 38.96 21.05
C ASP A 172 39.82 38.55 20.24
N LYS A 173 38.78 39.41 20.18
CA LYS A 173 37.55 39.18 19.42
C LYS A 173 37.77 38.93 17.93
N ALA A 174 38.94 39.30 17.40
CA ALA A 174 39.34 39.04 16.01
C ALA A 174 39.88 37.61 15.79
N PHE A 175 40.15 36.84 16.86
CA PHE A 175 40.64 35.47 16.75
C PHE A 175 39.46 34.51 16.50
N PRO A 176 39.54 33.61 15.50
CA PRO A 176 38.43 32.72 15.15
C PRO A 176 38.29 31.57 16.16
N ALA A 177 37.79 31.89 17.34
CA ALA A 177 37.53 30.95 18.43
C ALA A 177 36.10 31.07 18.91
N ASN A 178 35.45 29.94 19.16
CA ASN A 178 34.13 29.95 19.79
C ASN A 178 34.31 29.86 21.30
N GLU A 179 33.81 30.88 22.01
CA GLU A 179 33.82 30.92 23.47
C GLU A 179 32.78 29.97 24.04
N PHE A 180 33.17 29.16 25.00
CA PHE A 180 32.31 28.30 25.78
C PHE A 180 32.15 28.84 27.19
N ILE A 181 30.90 29.03 27.61
CA ILE A 181 30.58 29.47 28.96
C ILE A 181 30.07 28.25 29.75
N PRO A 182 30.77 27.78 30.78
CA PRO A 182 30.32 26.67 31.60
C PRO A 182 28.95 26.95 32.23
N GLY A 183 28.02 25.99 32.05
CA GLY A 183 26.69 26.05 32.64
C GLY A 183 26.69 25.53 34.10
N GLU A 184 25.54 25.63 34.76
CA GLU A 184 25.37 25.17 36.15
C GLU A 184 25.45 23.65 36.35
N VAL A 185 25.36 22.85 35.26
CA VAL A 185 25.30 21.38 35.32
C VAL A 185 26.65 20.79 34.95
N SER A 186 27.22 19.96 35.84
CA SER A 186 28.48 19.26 35.58
C SER A 186 28.28 18.02 34.71
N LEU A 187 29.36 17.59 34.01
CA LEU A 187 29.31 16.36 33.16
C LEU A 187 28.92 15.12 33.96
N ASN A 188 29.41 14.98 35.19
CA ASN A 188 29.08 13.85 36.07
C ASN A 188 27.61 13.83 36.47
N GLN A 189 26.99 14.98 36.69
CA GLN A 189 25.55 15.07 36.97
C GLN A 189 24.74 14.64 35.78
N LEU A 190 25.11 15.03 34.54
CA LEU A 190 24.46 14.56 33.31
C LEU A 190 24.58 13.06 33.13
N ILE A 191 25.77 12.50 33.31
CA ILE A 191 26.01 11.04 33.18
C ILE A 191 25.17 10.24 34.19
N ASN A 192 25.09 10.73 35.43
CA ASN A 192 24.29 10.10 36.47
C ASN A 192 22.79 10.17 36.13
N ARG A 193 22.32 11.32 35.61
CA ARG A 193 20.93 11.47 35.20
C ARG A 193 20.59 10.61 33.98
N GLU A 194 21.47 10.53 32.97
CA GLU A 194 21.32 9.59 31.83
C GLU A 194 21.23 8.15 32.31
N LYS A 195 22.06 7.74 33.26
CA LYS A 195 22.04 6.39 33.80
C LYS A 195 20.74 6.08 34.55
N GLU A 196 20.24 7.03 35.33
CA GLU A 196 18.95 6.93 36.02
C GLU A 196 17.81 6.77 35.05
N LEU A 197 17.73 7.60 34.00
CA LEU A 197 16.70 7.52 32.96
C LEU A 197 16.79 6.20 32.16
N ASN A 198 17.99 5.75 31.83
CA ASN A 198 18.18 4.45 31.17
C ASN A 198 17.73 3.28 32.03
N ASN A 199 17.97 3.30 33.33
CA ASN A 199 17.47 2.29 34.25
C ASN A 199 15.94 2.31 34.32
N ARG A 200 15.32 3.49 34.34
CA ARG A 200 13.88 3.66 34.32
C ARG A 200 13.26 3.17 33.01
N LEU A 201 13.85 3.52 31.87
CA LEU A 201 13.42 3.00 30.56
C LEU A 201 13.56 1.49 30.45
N SER A 202 14.60 0.89 31.04
CA SER A 202 14.75 -0.56 31.07
C SER A 202 13.65 -1.23 31.87
N PHE A 203 13.27 -0.66 33.01
CA PHE A 203 12.13 -1.12 33.83
C PHE A 203 10.79 -1.00 33.07
N ILE A 204 10.55 0.13 32.42
CA ILE A 204 9.35 0.34 31.60
C ILE A 204 9.30 -0.69 30.46
N ASN A 205 10.39 -0.90 29.73
CA ASN A 205 10.48 -1.88 28.66
C ASN A 205 10.28 -3.32 29.14
N GLU A 206 10.80 -3.67 30.33
CA GLU A 206 10.57 -4.96 30.96
C GLU A 206 9.07 -5.16 31.30
N THR A 207 8.41 -4.14 31.85
CA THR A 207 6.98 -4.17 32.15
C THR A 207 6.14 -4.38 30.88
N PHE A 208 6.45 -3.68 29.79
CA PHE A 208 5.80 -3.90 28.49
C PHE A 208 6.09 -5.31 27.93
N SER A 209 7.32 -5.81 28.08
CA SER A 209 7.68 -7.17 27.64
C SER A 209 6.89 -8.23 28.42
N ASN A 210 6.76 -8.08 29.74
CA ASN A 210 5.97 -8.96 30.60
C ASN A 210 4.47 -8.90 30.29
N SER A 211 4.00 -7.76 29.77
CA SER A 211 2.61 -7.58 29.34
C SER A 211 2.29 -8.23 27.99
N ALA A 212 3.27 -8.83 27.30
CA ALA A 212 3.06 -9.52 26.01
C ALA A 212 2.08 -10.71 26.09
N CYS A 213 1.89 -11.30 27.29
CA CYS A 213 0.88 -12.35 27.52
C CYS A 213 -0.57 -11.83 27.44
N TYR A 214 -0.81 -10.51 27.38
CA TYR A 214 -2.15 -9.91 27.32
C TYR A 214 -2.51 -9.32 25.94
N VAL A 215 -1.72 -9.60 24.92
CA VAL A 215 -1.97 -9.10 23.54
C VAL A 215 -3.37 -9.46 23.04
N ASP A 216 -3.82 -10.68 23.27
CA ASP A 216 -5.15 -11.11 22.82
C ASP A 216 -6.29 -10.51 23.65
N ALA A 217 -6.05 -10.23 24.95
CA ALA A 217 -6.99 -9.47 25.77
C ALA A 217 -7.18 -8.04 25.23
N TYR A 218 -6.08 -7.35 24.86
CA TYR A 218 -6.15 -6.03 24.21
C TYR A 218 -6.88 -6.06 22.88
N LYS A 219 -6.59 -7.02 22.00
CA LYS A 219 -7.31 -7.17 20.72
C LYS A 219 -8.81 -7.39 20.93
N LYS A 220 -9.16 -8.20 21.91
CA LYS A 220 -10.56 -8.47 22.28
C LYS A 220 -11.25 -7.19 22.75
N GLN A 221 -10.62 -6.44 23.65
CA GLN A 221 -11.20 -5.22 24.21
C GLN A 221 -11.34 -4.11 23.15
N ILE A 222 -10.32 -3.91 22.32
CA ILE A 222 -10.39 -2.97 21.18
C ILE A 222 -11.56 -3.31 20.26
N LYS A 223 -11.79 -4.60 20.00
CA LYS A 223 -12.90 -5.06 19.16
C LYS A 223 -14.27 -4.79 19.82
N LEU A 224 -14.40 -5.02 21.15
CA LEU A 224 -15.60 -4.69 21.90
C LEU A 224 -15.88 -3.18 21.88
N SER A 225 -14.89 -2.37 22.23
CA SER A 225 -15.04 -0.91 22.23
C SER A 225 -15.34 -0.36 20.83
N SER A 226 -14.79 -0.96 19.77
CA SER A 226 -15.12 -0.58 18.38
C SER A 226 -16.60 -0.86 18.03
N GLN A 227 -17.16 -1.96 18.55
CA GLN A 227 -18.57 -2.28 18.38
C GLN A 227 -19.46 -1.32 19.17
N ASP A 228 -19.04 -0.89 20.35
CA ASP A 228 -19.78 0.08 21.16
C ASP A 228 -19.71 1.49 20.53
N SER A 229 -18.56 1.91 20.02
CA SER A 229 -18.44 3.16 19.25
C SER A 229 -19.36 3.15 18.02
N MET A 230 -19.40 2.03 17.28
CA MET A 230 -20.30 1.89 16.13
C MET A 230 -21.78 1.96 16.55
N PHE A 231 -22.13 1.36 17.70
CA PHE A 231 -23.48 1.42 18.23
C PHE A 231 -23.89 2.87 18.54
N GLU A 232 -23.04 3.64 19.22
CA GLU A 232 -23.30 5.05 19.54
C GLU A 232 -23.41 5.91 18.27
N LYS A 233 -22.60 5.65 17.24
CA LYS A 233 -22.69 6.33 15.94
C LYS A 233 -24.03 6.04 15.24
N VAL A 234 -24.50 4.79 15.28
CA VAL A 234 -25.79 4.41 14.70
C VAL A 234 -26.93 5.03 15.50
N ASP A 235 -26.88 5.01 16.84
CA ASP A 235 -27.87 5.66 17.69
C ASP A 235 -28.01 7.16 17.41
N ALA A 236 -26.86 7.84 17.24
CA ALA A 236 -26.83 9.26 16.88
C ALA A 236 -27.30 9.55 15.45
N THR A 237 -27.30 8.54 14.56
CA THR A 237 -27.74 8.67 13.16
C THR A 237 -29.25 8.54 13.02
N CYS A 238 -29.92 7.88 13.96
CA CYS A 238 -31.38 7.78 13.96
C CYS A 238 -32.02 9.17 13.98
N GLU A 239 -33.05 9.34 13.19
CA GLU A 239 -33.86 10.54 13.15
C GLU A 239 -35.10 10.36 14.06
N ASP A 240 -35.15 11.11 15.14
CA ASP A 240 -36.28 11.06 16.07
C ASP A 240 -37.32 12.13 15.64
N VAL A 241 -38.49 11.67 15.19
CA VAL A 241 -39.64 12.51 14.80
C VAL A 241 -40.75 12.31 15.78
N GLU A 242 -40.94 13.26 16.71
CA GLU A 242 -41.94 13.24 17.79
C GLU A 242 -41.85 11.96 18.64
N VAL A 243 -42.63 10.92 18.28
CA VAL A 243 -42.79 9.67 19.05
C VAL A 243 -42.10 8.49 18.35
N ILE A 244 -41.65 8.68 17.11
CA ILE A 244 -41.11 7.62 16.25
C ILE A 244 -39.66 7.92 15.94
N THR A 245 -38.78 6.89 16.01
CA THR A 245 -37.42 6.93 15.53
C THR A 245 -37.34 6.24 14.17
N LEU A 246 -36.63 6.87 13.23
CA LEU A 246 -36.40 6.36 11.88
C LEU A 246 -34.92 6.04 11.69
N LEU A 247 -34.64 4.91 11.05
CA LEU A 247 -33.31 4.50 10.66
C LEU A 247 -33.32 4.11 9.18
N HIS A 248 -32.49 4.79 8.39
CA HIS A 248 -32.33 4.52 6.97
C HIS A 248 -31.07 3.66 6.70
N GLY A 249 -31.19 2.74 5.75
CA GLY A 249 -30.05 1.93 5.34
C GLY A 249 -30.34 1.07 4.13
N TYR A 250 -29.36 0.23 3.78
CA TYR A 250 -29.41 -0.63 2.61
C TYR A 250 -29.30 -2.09 3.00
N ILE A 251 -30.09 -2.95 2.34
CA ILE A 251 -30.09 -4.39 2.56
C ILE A 251 -29.96 -5.08 1.20
N PRO A 252 -29.17 -6.17 1.11
CA PRO A 252 -29.10 -6.98 -0.11
C PRO A 252 -30.46 -7.59 -0.46
N GLN A 253 -30.78 -7.64 -1.75
CA GLN A 253 -32.06 -8.15 -2.22
C GLN A 253 -32.30 -9.62 -1.80
N ASP A 254 -31.25 -10.44 -1.74
CA ASP A 254 -31.34 -11.84 -1.31
C ASP A 254 -31.72 -11.98 0.18
N ASP A 255 -31.36 -11.01 1.03
CA ASP A 255 -31.55 -11.05 2.47
C ASP A 255 -32.84 -10.37 2.94
N ILE A 256 -33.66 -9.82 2.02
CA ILE A 256 -34.84 -9.03 2.32
C ILE A 256 -35.93 -9.84 3.02
N SER A 257 -36.08 -11.14 2.70
CA SER A 257 -37.05 -12.03 3.36
C SER A 257 -36.75 -12.18 4.84
N SER A 258 -35.49 -12.38 5.19
CA SER A 258 -35.03 -12.48 6.58
C SER A 258 -35.24 -11.18 7.35
N PHE A 259 -35.09 -10.03 6.68
CA PHE A 259 -35.41 -8.73 7.30
C PHE A 259 -36.91 -8.51 7.54
N LYS A 260 -37.75 -8.89 6.57
CA LYS A 260 -39.23 -8.81 6.75
C LYS A 260 -39.72 -9.66 7.91
N ASP A 261 -39.22 -10.89 8.03
CA ASP A 261 -39.56 -11.78 9.14
C ASP A 261 -39.07 -11.20 10.48
N PHE A 262 -37.89 -10.60 10.51
CA PHE A 262 -37.37 -9.92 11.69
C PHE A 262 -38.24 -8.71 12.09
N ALA A 263 -38.59 -7.83 11.17
CA ALA A 263 -39.41 -6.64 11.44
C ALA A 263 -40.81 -7.03 11.93
N SER A 264 -41.46 -7.99 11.27
CA SER A 264 -42.77 -8.50 11.65
C SER A 264 -42.77 -9.16 13.03
N LYS A 265 -41.74 -9.93 13.36
CA LYS A 265 -41.60 -10.62 14.66
C LYS A 265 -41.42 -9.66 15.82
N ASN A 266 -40.76 -8.53 15.62
CA ASN A 266 -40.51 -7.52 16.64
C ASN A 266 -41.55 -6.37 16.62
N GLY A 267 -42.51 -6.37 15.69
CA GLY A 267 -43.53 -5.34 15.59
C GLY A 267 -43.04 -3.99 15.05
N TYR A 268 -41.91 -3.97 14.34
CA TYR A 268 -41.38 -2.74 13.75
C TYR A 268 -42.02 -2.45 12.40
N ALA A 269 -42.33 -1.19 12.14
CA ALA A 269 -42.77 -0.75 10.82
C ALA A 269 -41.57 -0.57 9.89
N TYR A 270 -41.73 -0.89 8.61
CA TYR A 270 -40.69 -0.75 7.62
C TYR A 270 -41.24 -0.29 6.27
N LEU A 271 -40.40 0.48 5.55
CA LEU A 271 -40.63 0.88 4.17
C LEU A 271 -39.46 0.34 3.33
N ILE A 272 -39.76 -0.25 2.18
CA ILE A 272 -38.76 -0.78 1.25
C ILE A 272 -38.98 -0.11 -0.08
N ASP A 273 -37.95 0.58 -0.55
CA ASP A 273 -37.93 1.31 -1.80
C ASP A 273 -36.83 0.79 -2.72
N GLU A 274 -37.02 0.94 -4.03
CA GLU A 274 -35.96 0.79 -4.99
C GLU A 274 -35.00 1.98 -4.89
N ILE A 275 -33.71 1.72 -5.14
CA ILE A 275 -32.67 2.74 -5.04
C ILE A 275 -32.88 3.80 -6.13
N LYS A 276 -32.99 5.07 -5.74
CA LYS A 276 -33.12 6.21 -6.63
C LYS A 276 -31.80 6.47 -7.37
N ASP A 277 -31.91 7.15 -8.53
CA ASP A 277 -30.73 7.44 -9.37
C ASP A 277 -29.69 8.34 -8.70
N ASP A 278 -30.11 9.18 -7.76
CA ASP A 278 -29.25 10.08 -6.99
C ASP A 278 -28.57 9.43 -5.78
N GLU A 279 -28.97 8.20 -5.42
CA GLU A 279 -28.40 7.48 -4.28
C GLU A 279 -27.17 6.66 -4.68
N ASN A 280 -26.17 6.66 -3.82
CA ASN A 280 -24.97 5.83 -3.96
C ASN A 280 -24.94 4.75 -2.87
N PRO A 281 -25.55 3.56 -3.09
CA PRO A 281 -25.59 2.49 -2.11
C PRO A 281 -24.25 1.75 -2.00
N PRO A 282 -24.03 1.01 -0.89
CA PRO A 282 -22.82 0.21 -0.74
C PRO A 282 -22.76 -0.94 -1.76
N THR A 283 -21.57 -1.30 -2.16
CA THR A 283 -21.36 -2.40 -3.10
C THR A 283 -21.04 -3.70 -2.36
N LYS A 284 -21.87 -4.73 -2.55
CA LYS A 284 -21.59 -6.10 -2.10
C LYS A 284 -21.27 -6.97 -3.29
N ILE A 285 -20.02 -7.44 -3.38
CA ILE A 285 -19.58 -8.32 -4.46
C ILE A 285 -19.75 -9.77 -4.02
N LYS A 286 -20.50 -10.55 -4.82
CA LYS A 286 -20.60 -12.01 -4.65
C LYS A 286 -19.38 -12.69 -5.27
N TYR A 287 -18.43 -13.05 -4.43
CA TYR A 287 -17.24 -13.81 -4.83
C TYR A 287 -17.57 -15.31 -4.95
N LYS A 288 -17.98 -15.76 -6.13
CA LYS A 288 -18.26 -17.19 -6.41
C LYS A 288 -17.15 -17.82 -7.27
N GLY A 289 -16.73 -19.04 -6.95
CA GLY A 289 -15.77 -19.80 -7.74
C GLY A 289 -14.42 -19.07 -7.93
N LEU A 290 -13.96 -18.95 -9.18
CA LEU A 290 -12.67 -18.33 -9.53
C LEU A 290 -12.58 -16.84 -9.17
N ILE A 291 -13.70 -16.12 -9.14
CA ILE A 291 -13.73 -14.69 -8.79
C ILE A 291 -13.28 -14.46 -7.35
N ARG A 292 -13.43 -15.44 -6.46
CA ARG A 292 -12.97 -15.34 -5.06
C ARG A 292 -11.46 -15.12 -4.94
N ILE A 293 -10.70 -15.61 -5.89
CA ILE A 293 -9.25 -15.54 -5.90
C ILE A 293 -8.74 -14.08 -5.97
N ILE A 294 -9.50 -13.16 -6.61
CA ILE A 294 -9.11 -11.76 -6.76
C ILE A 294 -9.37 -10.92 -5.49
N LYS A 295 -10.25 -11.40 -4.59
CA LYS A 295 -10.65 -10.66 -3.39
C LYS A 295 -9.46 -10.11 -2.58
N PRO A 296 -8.42 -10.89 -2.25
CA PRO A 296 -7.27 -10.38 -1.50
C PRO A 296 -6.57 -9.21 -2.19
N LEU A 297 -6.57 -9.17 -3.53
CA LEU A 297 -5.96 -8.07 -4.27
C LEU A 297 -6.78 -6.79 -4.13
N TYR A 298 -8.11 -6.86 -4.25
CA TYR A 298 -8.99 -5.70 -4.02
C TYR A 298 -8.94 -5.20 -2.58
N ASP A 299 -8.86 -6.12 -1.61
CA ASP A 299 -8.73 -5.78 -0.18
C ASP A 299 -7.41 -5.02 0.09
N ILE A 300 -6.29 -5.40 -0.56
CA ILE A 300 -4.99 -4.71 -0.45
C ILE A 300 -5.02 -3.35 -1.16
N LEU A 301 -5.66 -3.26 -2.32
CA LEU A 301 -5.74 -2.02 -3.09
C LEU A 301 -6.74 -1.02 -2.51
N GLY A 302 -7.67 -1.49 -1.66
CA GLY A 302 -8.74 -0.67 -1.11
C GLY A 302 -9.74 -0.17 -2.16
N THR A 303 -9.76 -0.80 -3.35
CA THR A 303 -10.63 -0.40 -4.46
C THR A 303 -11.90 -1.22 -4.49
N VAL A 304 -13.04 -0.52 -4.61
CA VAL A 304 -14.36 -1.14 -4.71
C VAL A 304 -15.08 -0.54 -5.92
N PRO A 305 -15.59 -1.37 -6.85
CA PRO A 305 -16.37 -0.85 -7.96
C PRO A 305 -17.64 -0.17 -7.46
N GLY A 306 -18.09 0.86 -8.15
CA GLY A 306 -19.36 1.51 -7.87
C GLY A 306 -20.54 0.54 -8.02
N TYR A 307 -21.62 0.79 -7.30
CA TYR A 307 -22.79 -0.10 -7.32
C TYR A 307 -23.36 -0.33 -8.73
N ARG A 308 -23.32 0.70 -9.58
CA ARG A 308 -23.83 0.65 -10.97
C ARG A 308 -22.78 0.25 -12.00
N GLU A 309 -21.55 0.03 -11.56
CA GLU A 309 -20.44 -0.35 -12.42
C GLU A 309 -20.47 -1.84 -12.77
N TYR A 310 -19.78 -2.20 -13.82
CA TYR A 310 -19.71 -3.60 -14.26
C TYR A 310 -18.70 -4.37 -13.42
N ASP A 311 -19.03 -5.63 -13.07
CA ASP A 311 -18.10 -6.51 -12.35
C ASP A 311 -17.04 -7.08 -13.31
N ILE A 312 -15.85 -6.49 -13.25
CA ILE A 312 -14.69 -6.88 -14.08
C ILE A 312 -13.77 -7.90 -13.42
N SER A 313 -14.11 -8.41 -12.25
CA SER A 313 -13.23 -9.24 -11.40
C SER A 313 -12.60 -10.41 -12.14
N LEU A 314 -13.34 -11.10 -13.01
CA LEU A 314 -12.82 -12.23 -13.79
C LEU A 314 -11.77 -11.79 -14.82
N TYR A 315 -12.06 -10.74 -15.58
CA TYR A 315 -11.16 -10.21 -16.59
C TYR A 315 -9.91 -9.60 -15.95
N PHE A 316 -10.12 -8.92 -14.82
CA PHE A 316 -9.01 -8.38 -14.02
C PHE A 316 -8.05 -9.50 -13.60
N LEU A 317 -8.54 -10.60 -13.03
CA LEU A 317 -7.71 -11.73 -12.62
C LEU A 317 -6.93 -12.32 -13.79
N LEU A 318 -7.59 -12.52 -14.93
CA LEU A 318 -6.98 -13.10 -16.12
C LEU A 318 -5.81 -12.25 -16.63
N TYR A 319 -6.06 -10.98 -16.94
CA TYR A 319 -5.03 -10.08 -17.45
C TYR A 319 -3.94 -9.80 -16.42
N PHE A 320 -4.32 -9.61 -15.14
CA PHE A 320 -3.36 -9.41 -14.07
C PHE A 320 -2.39 -10.59 -13.91
N SER A 321 -2.90 -11.82 -14.03
CA SER A 321 -2.04 -13.01 -13.95
C SER A 321 -1.03 -13.07 -15.10
N VAL A 322 -1.44 -12.68 -16.32
CA VAL A 322 -0.53 -12.61 -17.47
C VAL A 322 0.48 -11.48 -17.29
N PHE A 323 0.06 -10.30 -16.86
CA PHE A 323 0.96 -9.16 -16.61
C PHE A 323 1.97 -9.47 -15.52
N PHE A 324 1.53 -10.10 -14.43
CA PHE A 324 2.41 -10.57 -13.36
C PHE A 324 3.49 -11.50 -13.94
N ALA A 325 3.08 -12.48 -14.74
CA ALA A 325 3.98 -13.43 -15.34
C ALA A 325 5.00 -12.77 -16.28
N MET A 326 4.56 -11.77 -17.07
CA MET A 326 5.44 -11.06 -18.01
C MET A 326 6.42 -10.10 -17.30
N ILE A 327 5.97 -9.42 -16.23
CA ILE A 327 6.80 -8.48 -15.47
C ILE A 327 7.89 -9.23 -14.70
N ILE A 328 7.56 -10.34 -14.04
CA ILE A 328 8.54 -11.20 -13.34
C ILE A 328 9.43 -11.93 -14.36
N GLY A 329 8.84 -12.44 -15.43
CA GLY A 329 9.51 -12.96 -16.62
C GLY A 329 10.29 -14.26 -16.46
N ASP A 330 10.45 -14.82 -15.25
CA ASP A 330 11.37 -15.92 -14.96
C ASP A 330 10.67 -17.12 -14.28
N ALA A 331 10.81 -18.30 -14.86
CA ALA A 331 10.23 -19.52 -14.34
C ALA A 331 10.82 -19.94 -12.98
N GLY A 332 12.09 -19.66 -12.73
CA GLY A 332 12.73 -19.94 -11.44
C GLY A 332 12.08 -19.14 -10.31
N TYR A 333 11.76 -17.88 -10.52
CA TYR A 333 11.00 -17.08 -9.53
C TYR A 333 9.57 -17.58 -9.37
N GLY A 334 8.94 -18.02 -10.47
CA GLY A 334 7.63 -18.67 -10.42
C GLY A 334 7.64 -19.91 -9.51
N LEU A 335 8.67 -20.76 -9.60
CA LEU A 335 8.83 -21.90 -8.70
C LEU A 335 9.03 -21.49 -7.24
N ILE A 336 9.75 -20.40 -6.98
CA ILE A 336 9.90 -19.86 -5.61
C ILE A 336 8.52 -19.45 -5.06
N PHE A 337 7.68 -18.76 -5.85
CA PHE A 337 6.32 -18.41 -5.41
C PHE A 337 5.46 -19.65 -5.12
N LEU A 338 5.54 -20.68 -5.98
CA LEU A 338 4.82 -21.94 -5.75
C LEU A 338 5.30 -22.65 -4.48
N LEU A 339 6.60 -22.64 -4.21
CA LEU A 339 7.19 -23.24 -3.01
C LEU A 339 6.74 -22.47 -1.75
N ILE A 340 6.77 -21.14 -1.77
CA ILE A 340 6.29 -20.30 -0.65
C ILE A 340 4.80 -20.58 -0.40
N ALA A 341 3.98 -20.63 -1.44
CA ALA A 341 2.56 -20.94 -1.32
C ALA A 341 2.33 -22.34 -0.74
N ALA A 342 3.10 -23.34 -1.16
CA ALA A 342 3.05 -24.71 -0.63
C ALA A 342 3.44 -24.76 0.85
N LEU A 343 4.50 -24.09 1.25
CA LEU A 343 4.94 -24.02 2.66
C LEU A 343 3.87 -23.38 3.56
N ILE A 344 3.27 -22.27 3.10
CA ILE A 344 2.20 -21.60 3.85
C ILE A 344 0.97 -22.51 3.93
N HIS A 345 0.61 -23.18 2.84
CA HIS A 345 -0.53 -24.12 2.79
C HIS A 345 -0.35 -25.28 3.78
N ILE A 346 0.83 -25.91 3.79
CA ILE A 346 1.14 -27.02 4.70
C ILE A 346 1.08 -26.55 6.15
N LYS A 347 1.62 -25.37 6.46
CA LYS A 347 1.64 -24.81 7.82
C LYS A 347 0.25 -24.40 8.32
N SER A 348 -0.58 -23.80 7.45
CA SER A 348 -1.92 -23.30 7.82
C SER A 348 -3.01 -24.38 7.77
N LYS A 349 -2.75 -25.54 7.16
CA LYS A 349 -3.70 -26.64 6.91
C LYS A 349 -5.01 -26.22 6.20
N LYS A 350 -5.07 -24.98 5.71
CA LYS A 350 -6.21 -24.42 4.95
C LYS A 350 -5.68 -23.56 3.81
N ALA A 351 -6.22 -23.76 2.61
CA ALA A 351 -5.94 -22.90 1.48
C ALA A 351 -6.71 -21.59 1.65
N SER A 352 -6.05 -20.53 2.14
CA SER A 352 -6.65 -19.20 2.15
C SER A 352 -6.69 -18.63 0.74
N ASP A 353 -7.60 -17.68 0.48
CA ASP A 353 -7.74 -17.05 -0.85
C ASP A 353 -6.43 -16.40 -1.32
N VAL A 354 -5.62 -15.87 -0.40
CA VAL A 354 -4.29 -15.33 -0.66
C VAL A 354 -3.34 -16.41 -1.20
N VAL A 355 -3.33 -17.59 -0.57
CA VAL A 355 -2.46 -18.71 -0.98
C VAL A 355 -2.85 -19.21 -2.38
N ILE A 356 -4.15 -19.28 -2.66
CA ILE A 356 -4.65 -19.68 -3.99
C ILE A 356 -4.23 -18.64 -5.04
N LEU A 357 -4.32 -17.35 -4.74
CA LEU A 357 -3.86 -16.28 -5.63
C LEU A 357 -2.36 -16.45 -5.95
N VAL A 358 -1.51 -16.68 -4.94
CA VAL A 358 -0.07 -16.89 -5.14
C VAL A 358 0.21 -18.15 -5.97
N TYR A 359 -0.59 -19.23 -5.81
CA TYR A 359 -0.48 -20.41 -6.69
C TYR A 359 -0.79 -20.07 -8.14
N VAL A 360 -1.85 -19.30 -8.41
CA VAL A 360 -2.22 -18.90 -9.78
C VAL A 360 -1.13 -18.03 -10.39
N LEU A 361 -0.65 -17.02 -9.66
CA LEU A 361 0.40 -16.11 -10.13
C LEU A 361 1.74 -16.83 -10.32
N GLY A 362 2.13 -17.73 -9.42
CA GLY A 362 3.32 -18.54 -9.56
C GLY A 362 3.25 -19.50 -10.76
N ALA A 363 2.10 -20.16 -10.95
CA ALA A 363 1.90 -21.08 -12.09
C ALA A 363 1.95 -20.33 -13.43
N THR A 364 1.30 -19.18 -13.56
CA THR A 364 1.36 -18.37 -14.79
C THR A 364 2.77 -17.87 -15.07
N THR A 365 3.55 -17.51 -14.02
CA THR A 365 4.95 -17.11 -14.17
C THR A 365 5.83 -18.26 -14.62
N VAL A 366 5.65 -19.48 -14.09
CA VAL A 366 6.36 -20.67 -14.57
C VAL A 366 6.05 -20.95 -16.05
N ILE A 367 4.76 -20.86 -16.43
CA ILE A 367 4.36 -21.06 -17.83
C ILE A 367 5.04 -20.04 -18.74
N TRP A 368 4.95 -18.75 -18.41
CA TRP A 368 5.56 -17.68 -19.22
C TRP A 368 7.08 -17.82 -19.32
N GLY A 369 7.78 -18.03 -18.19
CA GLY A 369 9.23 -18.21 -18.16
C GLY A 369 9.69 -19.48 -18.88
N ALA A 370 8.89 -20.56 -18.86
CA ALA A 370 9.16 -21.76 -19.65
C ALA A 370 9.02 -21.50 -21.15
N LEU A 371 8.01 -20.73 -21.58
CA LEU A 371 7.80 -20.37 -23.00
C LEU A 371 8.91 -19.44 -23.52
N THR A 372 9.38 -18.49 -22.71
CA THR A 372 10.46 -17.56 -23.06
C THR A 372 11.86 -18.11 -22.81
N GLY A 373 11.96 -19.30 -22.18
CA GLY A 373 13.24 -19.94 -21.88
C GLY A 373 14.05 -19.23 -20.80
N THR A 374 13.39 -18.55 -19.84
CA THR A 374 14.09 -17.81 -18.78
C THR A 374 14.03 -18.59 -17.47
N TRP A 375 15.18 -19.05 -17.00
CA TRP A 375 15.35 -19.80 -15.76
C TRP A 375 16.50 -19.16 -14.96
N PHE A 376 16.19 -18.38 -13.93
CA PHE A 376 17.12 -17.59 -13.13
C PHE A 376 18.06 -16.71 -14.00
N GLY A 377 17.56 -16.22 -15.15
CA GLY A 377 18.33 -15.42 -16.08
C GLY A 377 19.59 -16.11 -16.65
N SER A 378 19.64 -17.43 -16.69
CA SER A 378 20.84 -18.16 -17.12
C SER A 378 20.55 -19.21 -18.20
N VAL A 379 21.31 -19.14 -19.30
CA VAL A 379 21.29 -20.16 -20.37
C VAL A 379 21.83 -21.51 -19.89
N ASN A 380 22.77 -21.49 -18.93
CA ASN A 380 23.39 -22.70 -18.42
C ASN A 380 22.38 -23.69 -17.83
N VAL A 381 21.28 -23.18 -17.21
CA VAL A 381 20.22 -24.04 -16.68
C VAL A 381 19.52 -24.80 -17.79
N ILE A 382 19.25 -24.16 -18.94
CA ILE A 382 18.58 -24.79 -20.08
C ILE A 382 19.51 -25.84 -20.71
N ASN A 383 20.80 -25.56 -20.78
CA ASN A 383 21.79 -26.52 -21.33
C ASN A 383 22.01 -27.71 -20.39
N ALA A 384 21.91 -27.51 -19.06
CA ALA A 384 21.97 -28.59 -18.07
C ALA A 384 20.74 -29.48 -18.08
N LEU A 385 19.56 -28.93 -18.47
CA LEU A 385 18.28 -29.65 -18.49
C LEU A 385 17.63 -29.57 -19.89
N PRO A 386 18.09 -30.39 -20.86
CA PRO A 386 17.67 -30.30 -22.28
C PRO A 386 16.18 -30.48 -22.53
N PHE A 387 15.43 -31.14 -21.62
CA PHE A 387 13.99 -31.32 -21.74
C PHE A 387 13.21 -30.00 -21.67
N LEU A 388 13.79 -28.95 -21.05
CA LEU A 388 13.19 -27.62 -20.99
C LEU A 388 13.09 -26.97 -22.38
N LYS A 389 13.96 -27.34 -23.32
CA LYS A 389 13.95 -26.81 -24.71
C LYS A 389 12.67 -27.13 -25.45
N VAL A 390 11.95 -28.20 -25.06
CA VAL A 390 10.69 -28.60 -25.68
C VAL A 390 9.57 -27.57 -25.47
N PHE A 391 9.59 -26.84 -24.34
CA PHE A 391 8.57 -25.85 -24.01
C PHE A 391 8.89 -24.46 -24.56
N ILE A 392 10.12 -24.22 -25.01
CA ILE A 392 10.55 -22.90 -25.46
C ILE A 392 10.02 -22.63 -26.86
N ILE A 393 9.42 -21.45 -27.04
CA ILE A 393 9.04 -20.94 -28.35
C ILE A 393 10.18 -20.10 -28.91
N PRO A 394 10.88 -20.53 -30.00
CA PRO A 394 12.09 -19.86 -30.47
C PRO A 394 11.91 -18.37 -30.80
N SER A 395 10.72 -17.97 -31.28
CA SER A 395 10.44 -16.59 -31.70
C SER A 395 10.24 -15.61 -30.54
N ILE A 396 10.04 -16.08 -29.30
CA ILE A 396 9.89 -15.24 -28.10
C ILE A 396 10.95 -15.56 -27.04
N CYS A 397 11.94 -16.39 -27.38
CA CYS A 397 12.99 -16.81 -26.47
C CYS A 397 13.95 -15.64 -26.17
N ASN A 398 14.20 -15.36 -24.90
CA ASN A 398 15.10 -14.30 -24.47
C ASN A 398 16.58 -14.60 -24.85
N PHE A 399 16.94 -15.88 -24.94
CA PHE A 399 18.27 -16.36 -25.36
C PHE A 399 18.23 -16.98 -26.76
N SER A 400 17.46 -16.38 -27.67
CA SER A 400 17.23 -16.90 -29.01
C SER A 400 18.48 -17.00 -29.87
N GLU A 401 19.43 -16.08 -29.68
CA GLU A 401 20.69 -16.04 -30.44
C GLU A 401 21.60 -17.22 -30.06
N GLU A 402 21.74 -17.48 -28.75
CA GLU A 402 22.59 -18.56 -28.24
C GLU A 402 22.02 -19.96 -28.44
N LEU A 403 20.70 -20.12 -28.32
CA LEU A 403 20.03 -21.41 -28.37
C LEU A 403 19.59 -21.83 -29.78
N TYR A 404 19.23 -20.87 -30.62
CA TYR A 404 18.57 -21.13 -31.94
C TYR A 404 19.19 -20.32 -33.08
N GLY A 405 20.19 -19.45 -32.85
CA GLY A 405 20.81 -18.59 -33.88
C GLY A 405 19.85 -17.53 -34.44
N ILE A 406 18.74 -17.24 -33.76
CA ILE A 406 17.78 -16.20 -34.16
C ILE A 406 18.24 -14.88 -33.54
N PRO A 407 18.34 -13.76 -34.32
CA PRO A 407 18.75 -12.47 -33.78
C PRO A 407 17.90 -12.06 -32.56
N SER A 408 18.54 -11.64 -31.50
CA SER A 408 17.89 -11.21 -30.24
C SER A 408 16.84 -10.10 -30.47
N VAL A 409 17.11 -9.17 -31.39
CA VAL A 409 16.21 -8.08 -31.78
C VAL A 409 14.89 -8.63 -32.35
N PHE A 410 14.91 -9.73 -33.11
CA PHE A 410 13.69 -10.34 -33.66
C PHE A 410 12.80 -10.89 -32.54
N ALA A 411 13.39 -11.61 -31.59
CA ALA A 411 12.66 -12.16 -30.46
C ALA A 411 12.07 -11.03 -29.57
N GLN A 412 12.84 -9.98 -29.29
CA GLN A 412 12.40 -8.81 -28.54
C GLN A 412 11.22 -8.11 -29.24
N ASN A 413 11.30 -7.89 -30.54
CA ASN A 413 10.21 -7.29 -31.32
C ASN A 413 8.95 -8.16 -31.29
N THR A 414 9.09 -9.49 -31.30
CA THR A 414 7.96 -10.41 -31.21
C THR A 414 7.29 -10.35 -29.85
N VAL A 415 8.04 -10.29 -28.74
CA VAL A 415 7.49 -10.11 -27.39
C VAL A 415 6.81 -8.75 -27.27
N MET A 416 7.41 -7.69 -27.81
CA MET A 416 6.85 -6.34 -27.82
C MET A 416 5.51 -6.30 -28.59
N LYS A 417 5.45 -6.96 -29.75
CA LYS A 417 4.22 -7.13 -30.52
C LYS A 417 3.15 -7.86 -29.72
N PHE A 418 3.53 -8.91 -28.98
CA PHE A 418 2.63 -9.63 -28.08
C PHE A 418 2.06 -8.74 -26.98
N CYS A 419 2.89 -7.85 -26.37
CA CYS A 419 2.43 -6.86 -25.39
C CYS A 419 1.35 -5.94 -25.97
N PHE A 420 1.54 -5.44 -27.20
CA PHE A 420 0.56 -4.58 -27.86
C PHE A 420 -0.72 -5.34 -28.23
N ILE A 421 -0.63 -6.62 -28.62
CA ILE A 421 -1.80 -7.49 -28.84
C ILE A 421 -2.60 -7.65 -27.54
N LEU A 422 -1.93 -7.91 -26.42
CA LEU A 422 -2.58 -7.98 -25.11
C LEU A 422 -3.27 -6.66 -24.75
N GLY A 423 -2.62 -5.52 -24.98
CA GLY A 423 -3.19 -4.21 -24.74
C GLY A 423 -4.42 -3.95 -25.58
N ALA A 424 -4.31 -4.15 -26.89
CA ALA A 424 -5.43 -3.97 -27.83
C ALA A 424 -6.58 -4.93 -27.51
N SER A 425 -6.29 -6.18 -27.12
CA SER A 425 -7.30 -7.16 -26.73
C SER A 425 -8.04 -6.76 -25.44
N GLN A 426 -7.32 -6.24 -24.44
CA GLN A 426 -7.93 -5.82 -23.18
C GLN A 426 -8.79 -4.56 -23.36
N ILE A 427 -8.27 -3.53 -24.03
CA ILE A 427 -9.01 -2.29 -24.32
C ILE A 427 -10.18 -2.58 -25.26
N GLY A 428 -9.98 -3.42 -26.28
CA GLY A 428 -11.03 -3.88 -27.17
C GLY A 428 -12.13 -4.66 -26.46
N LEU A 429 -11.76 -5.52 -25.48
CA LEU A 429 -12.72 -6.22 -24.63
C LEU A 429 -13.58 -5.22 -23.81
N ALA A 430 -12.99 -4.13 -23.31
CA ALA A 430 -13.74 -3.08 -22.63
C ALA A 430 -14.80 -2.46 -23.55
N CYS A 431 -14.43 -2.15 -24.81
CA CYS A 431 -15.39 -1.65 -25.80
C CYS A 431 -16.52 -2.65 -26.09
N VAL A 432 -16.19 -3.93 -26.22
CA VAL A 432 -17.19 -5.00 -26.46
C VAL A 432 -18.15 -5.13 -25.28
N ILE A 433 -17.66 -5.07 -24.03
CA ILE A 433 -18.50 -5.11 -22.83
C ILE A 433 -19.47 -3.93 -22.84
N ASN A 434 -18.99 -2.71 -23.15
CA ASN A 434 -19.83 -1.53 -23.25
C ASN A 434 -20.89 -1.66 -24.34
N VAL A 435 -20.53 -2.14 -25.52
CA VAL A 435 -21.47 -2.42 -26.63
C VAL A 435 -22.57 -3.37 -26.16
N VAL A 436 -22.21 -4.52 -25.55
CA VAL A 436 -23.18 -5.51 -25.08
C VAL A 436 -24.09 -4.93 -23.98
N SER A 437 -23.54 -4.16 -23.05
CA SER A 437 -24.28 -3.52 -21.97
C SER A 437 -25.30 -2.53 -22.52
N LYS A 438 -24.89 -1.64 -23.43
CA LYS A 438 -25.75 -0.60 -24.01
C LYS A 438 -26.81 -1.19 -24.98
N ILE A 439 -26.50 -2.27 -25.67
CA ILE A 439 -27.49 -3.01 -26.49
C ILE A 439 -28.59 -3.58 -25.57
N ARG A 440 -28.22 -4.18 -24.43
CA ARG A 440 -29.21 -4.69 -23.45
C ARG A 440 -30.07 -3.58 -22.86
N ALA A 441 -29.49 -2.41 -22.65
CA ALA A 441 -30.19 -1.21 -22.20
C ALA A 441 -30.99 -0.51 -23.32
N LYS A 442 -30.99 -1.03 -24.57
CA LYS A 442 -31.62 -0.42 -25.75
C LYS A 442 -31.17 1.03 -26.01
N ASN A 443 -29.94 1.34 -25.70
CA ASN A 443 -29.37 2.67 -25.87
C ASN A 443 -28.58 2.75 -27.18
N LEU A 444 -28.91 3.68 -28.08
CA LEU A 444 -28.25 3.88 -29.37
C LEU A 444 -26.76 4.30 -29.26
N SER A 445 -26.31 4.70 -28.08
CA SER A 445 -24.90 5.01 -27.79
C SER A 445 -23.95 3.81 -28.00
N PHE A 446 -24.45 2.56 -28.18
CA PHE A 446 -23.60 1.41 -28.49
C PHE A 446 -22.82 1.59 -29.81
N ILE A 447 -23.35 2.40 -30.75
CA ILE A 447 -22.67 2.69 -32.04
C ILE A 447 -21.38 3.49 -31.79
N ALA A 448 -21.37 4.36 -30.80
CA ALA A 448 -20.15 5.08 -30.41
C ALA A 448 -19.07 4.12 -29.85
N ASP A 449 -19.47 3.10 -29.07
CA ASP A 449 -18.51 2.11 -28.57
C ASP A 449 -17.95 1.21 -29.68
N ILE A 450 -18.73 0.95 -30.76
CA ILE A 450 -18.20 0.34 -31.98
C ILE A 450 -17.18 1.26 -32.65
N GLY A 451 -17.43 2.58 -32.67
CA GLY A 451 -16.45 3.58 -33.11
C GLY A 451 -15.14 3.49 -32.33
N TRP A 452 -15.21 3.44 -30.98
CA TRP A 452 -14.05 3.24 -30.13
C TRP A 452 -13.31 1.91 -30.38
N LEU A 453 -14.04 0.83 -30.66
CA LEU A 453 -13.42 -0.45 -31.00
C LEU A 453 -12.64 -0.37 -32.32
N ILE A 454 -13.17 0.32 -33.33
CA ILE A 454 -12.47 0.57 -34.58
C ILE A 454 -11.21 1.40 -34.32
N ASP A 455 -11.32 2.49 -33.53
CA ASP A 455 -10.18 3.34 -33.16
C ASP A 455 -9.07 2.52 -32.48
N VAL A 456 -9.40 1.67 -31.51
CA VAL A 456 -8.42 0.79 -30.83
C VAL A 456 -7.69 -0.11 -31.83
N LEU A 457 -8.41 -0.76 -32.77
CA LEU A 457 -7.79 -1.66 -33.75
C LEU A 457 -6.88 -0.90 -34.72
N VAL A 458 -7.29 0.29 -35.14
CA VAL A 458 -6.49 1.11 -36.06
C VAL A 458 -5.28 1.74 -35.36
N ILE A 459 -5.46 2.20 -34.12
CA ILE A 459 -4.37 2.68 -33.26
C ILE A 459 -3.35 1.58 -33.00
N TYR A 460 -3.78 0.34 -32.75
CA TYR A 460 -2.87 -0.80 -32.65
C TYR A 460 -2.00 -0.94 -33.91
N MET A 461 -2.59 -0.84 -35.12
CA MET A 461 -1.82 -0.87 -36.36
C MET A 461 -0.82 0.30 -36.46
N LEU A 462 -1.21 1.50 -36.03
CA LEU A 462 -0.35 2.67 -35.99
C LEU A 462 0.85 2.45 -35.03
N VAL A 463 0.60 1.87 -33.87
CA VAL A 463 1.64 1.54 -32.89
C VAL A 463 2.64 0.52 -33.45
N LEU A 464 2.18 -0.51 -34.16
CA LEU A 464 3.08 -1.47 -34.83
C LEU A 464 3.99 -0.79 -35.85
N PHE A 465 3.47 0.17 -36.60
CA PHE A 465 4.29 0.95 -37.54
C PHE A 465 5.33 1.80 -36.82
N LEU A 466 4.92 2.56 -35.78
CA LEU A 466 5.81 3.49 -35.09
C LEU A 466 6.90 2.80 -34.29
N VAL A 467 6.61 1.66 -33.66
CA VAL A 467 7.54 0.98 -32.75
C VAL A 467 8.33 -0.12 -33.44
N LEU A 468 7.66 -0.91 -34.28
CA LEU A 468 8.25 -2.09 -34.92
C LEU A 468 8.61 -1.88 -36.40
N ASN A 469 8.34 -0.69 -36.98
CA ASN A 469 8.55 -0.37 -38.40
C ASN A 469 7.84 -1.39 -39.36
N GLU A 470 6.73 -1.98 -38.92
CA GLU A 470 5.95 -2.87 -39.78
C GLU A 470 5.26 -2.07 -40.92
N LYS A 471 5.24 -2.64 -42.11
CA LYS A 471 4.55 -2.02 -43.27
C LYS A 471 3.06 -1.99 -43.05
N VAL A 472 2.44 -0.83 -43.00
CA VAL A 472 1.01 -0.63 -42.83
C VAL A 472 0.40 0.19 -43.97
N ASN A 473 -0.89 0.05 -44.16
CA ASN A 473 -1.63 0.78 -45.17
C ASN A 473 -2.14 2.11 -44.59
N PHE A 474 -1.43 3.23 -44.80
CA PHE A 474 -1.78 4.56 -44.26
C PHE A 474 -3.19 5.04 -44.57
N PRO A 475 -3.72 4.86 -45.81
CA PRO A 475 -5.11 5.20 -46.13
C PRO A 475 -6.12 4.49 -45.21
N LEU A 476 -5.85 3.22 -44.84
CA LEU A 476 -6.70 2.45 -43.94
C LEU A 476 -6.66 2.99 -42.50
N ILE A 477 -5.47 3.44 -42.06
CA ILE A 477 -5.31 4.05 -40.72
C ILE A 477 -6.08 5.37 -40.66
N ILE A 478 -5.85 6.27 -41.59
CA ILE A 478 -6.52 7.58 -41.63
C ILE A 478 -8.02 7.43 -41.76
N GLY A 479 -8.47 6.57 -42.68
CA GLY A 479 -9.89 6.29 -42.88
C GLY A 479 -10.57 5.65 -41.68
N GLY A 480 -9.88 4.72 -40.99
CA GLY A 480 -10.38 4.07 -39.79
C GLY A 480 -10.54 5.01 -38.61
N VAL A 481 -9.51 5.80 -38.28
CA VAL A 481 -9.59 6.83 -37.21
C VAL A 481 -10.66 7.87 -37.54
N ALA A 482 -10.75 8.34 -38.77
CA ALA A 482 -11.81 9.29 -39.18
C ALA A 482 -13.21 8.67 -39.03
N CYS A 483 -13.39 7.40 -39.41
CA CYS A 483 -14.66 6.68 -39.27
C CYS A 483 -15.04 6.50 -37.79
N GLY A 484 -14.11 6.02 -36.95
CA GLY A 484 -14.32 5.84 -35.51
C GLY A 484 -14.66 7.17 -34.84
N PHE A 485 -13.88 8.21 -35.10
CA PHE A 485 -14.12 9.54 -34.57
C PHE A 485 -15.50 10.10 -34.97
N VAL A 486 -15.91 9.97 -36.24
CA VAL A 486 -17.24 10.41 -36.70
C VAL A 486 -18.36 9.64 -36.01
N LEU A 487 -18.23 8.31 -35.86
CA LEU A 487 -19.23 7.50 -35.15
C LEU A 487 -19.37 7.92 -33.69
N VAL A 488 -18.26 8.17 -33.00
CA VAL A 488 -18.27 8.63 -31.60
C VAL A 488 -18.87 10.03 -31.48
N CYS A 489 -18.52 10.97 -32.38
CA CYS A 489 -19.06 12.32 -32.38
C CYS A 489 -20.56 12.38 -32.70
N LEU A 490 -21.10 11.42 -33.47
CA LEU A 490 -22.52 11.42 -33.83
C LEU A 490 -23.40 10.73 -32.78
N PHE A 491 -22.89 9.64 -32.14
CA PHE A 491 -23.70 8.76 -31.31
C PHE A 491 -23.28 8.73 -29.81
N GLY A 492 -22.25 9.49 -29.41
CA GLY A 492 -21.67 9.42 -28.05
C GLY A 492 -22.66 9.71 -26.92
N LYS A 493 -23.60 10.64 -27.10
CA LYS A 493 -24.57 11.07 -26.07
C LYS A 493 -26.03 10.83 -26.47
N GLN A 494 -26.32 9.71 -27.10
CA GLN A 494 -27.70 9.27 -27.40
C GLN A 494 -28.27 8.52 -26.21
N GLU A 495 -28.92 9.24 -25.29
CA GLU A 495 -29.58 8.67 -24.09
C GLU A 495 -31.02 8.18 -24.44
N PRO A 496 -31.53 7.11 -23.80
CA PRO A 496 -32.90 6.67 -23.98
C PRO A 496 -33.89 7.80 -23.58
N GLY A 497 -34.82 8.11 -24.49
CA GLY A 497 -35.83 9.16 -24.27
C GLY A 497 -35.46 10.56 -24.81
N LEU A 498 -34.25 10.81 -25.24
CA LEU A 498 -33.87 12.05 -25.93
C LEU A 498 -34.22 12.00 -27.42
N LYS A 499 -34.71 13.13 -27.97
CA LYS A 499 -34.85 13.26 -29.42
C LYS A 499 -33.50 13.16 -30.09
N PHE A 500 -33.37 12.36 -31.18
CA PHE A 500 -32.12 12.13 -31.89
C PHE A 500 -31.34 13.39 -32.22
N SER A 501 -32.04 14.45 -32.70
CA SER A 501 -31.41 15.73 -33.02
C SER A 501 -30.79 16.44 -31.82
N LYS A 502 -31.39 16.35 -30.61
CA LYS A 502 -30.82 16.93 -29.41
C LYS A 502 -29.59 16.15 -28.92
N GLY A 503 -29.63 14.81 -29.01
CA GLY A 503 -28.47 13.95 -28.73
C GLY A 503 -27.31 14.25 -29.69
N LEU A 504 -27.58 14.44 -30.97
CA LEU A 504 -26.59 14.81 -31.99
C LEU A 504 -25.88 16.12 -31.67
N VAL A 505 -26.64 17.18 -31.33
CA VAL A 505 -26.05 18.49 -30.98
C VAL A 505 -25.21 18.38 -29.72
N LYS A 506 -25.68 17.63 -28.70
CA LYS A 506 -24.94 17.40 -27.45
C LYS A 506 -23.65 16.61 -27.70
N SER A 507 -23.69 15.61 -28.57
CA SER A 507 -22.50 14.81 -28.95
C SER A 507 -21.50 15.67 -29.76
N LEU A 508 -21.97 16.52 -30.67
CA LEU A 508 -21.11 17.35 -31.51
C LEU A 508 -20.44 18.47 -30.70
N SER A 509 -21.10 18.99 -29.64
CA SER A 509 -20.48 19.97 -28.76
C SER A 509 -19.28 19.43 -27.99
N ASP A 510 -19.21 18.10 -27.82
CA ASP A 510 -18.12 17.41 -27.13
C ASP A 510 -17.02 16.88 -28.09
N ALA A 511 -17.07 17.25 -29.38
CA ALA A 511 -16.12 16.77 -30.39
C ALA A 511 -14.64 16.99 -29.99
N PHE A 512 -14.35 18.10 -29.30
CA PHE A 512 -13.01 18.40 -28.82
C PHE A 512 -12.57 17.40 -27.73
N THR A 513 -13.48 17.04 -26.81
CA THR A 513 -13.22 16.02 -25.78
C THR A 513 -12.99 14.64 -26.40
N VAL A 514 -13.78 14.29 -27.42
CA VAL A 514 -13.61 13.05 -28.18
C VAL A 514 -12.24 13.00 -28.86
N PHE A 515 -11.79 14.11 -29.44
CA PHE A 515 -10.45 14.21 -30.03
C PHE A 515 -9.35 13.98 -28.99
N LEU A 516 -9.44 14.61 -27.80
CA LEU A 516 -8.49 14.37 -26.72
C LEU A 516 -8.50 12.92 -26.23
N ASN A 517 -9.68 12.31 -26.15
CA ASN A 517 -9.83 10.92 -25.75
C ASN A 517 -9.23 9.95 -26.78
N THR A 518 -9.29 10.28 -28.10
CA THR A 518 -8.64 9.48 -29.14
C THR A 518 -7.11 9.52 -28.99
N ILE A 519 -6.53 10.69 -28.65
CA ILE A 519 -5.10 10.80 -28.33
C ILE A 519 -4.77 10.00 -27.06
N SER A 520 -5.61 10.08 -26.04
CA SER A 520 -5.45 9.31 -24.81
C SER A 520 -5.50 7.81 -25.06
N CYS A 521 -6.39 7.34 -25.95
CA CYS A 521 -6.47 5.95 -26.36
C CYS A 521 -5.16 5.44 -26.98
N PHE A 522 -4.50 6.25 -27.82
CA PHE A 522 -3.17 5.95 -28.33
C PHE A 522 -2.16 5.78 -27.19
N GLY A 523 -2.15 6.69 -26.21
CA GLY A 523 -1.31 6.58 -25.00
C GLY A 523 -1.59 5.31 -24.19
N ASN A 524 -2.86 4.92 -24.07
CA ASN A 524 -3.28 3.72 -23.37
C ASN A 524 -2.72 2.45 -24.04
N VAL A 525 -2.84 2.32 -25.36
CA VAL A 525 -2.27 1.18 -26.11
C VAL A 525 -0.74 1.17 -26.01
N MET A 526 -0.08 2.32 -26.15
CA MET A 526 1.37 2.44 -26.00
C MET A 526 1.85 2.06 -24.59
N SER A 527 1.04 2.27 -23.56
CA SER A 527 1.40 1.97 -22.17
C SER A 527 1.75 0.51 -21.92
N TYR A 528 1.29 -0.42 -22.76
CA TYR A 528 1.59 -1.85 -22.63
C TYR A 528 3.04 -2.23 -22.99
N ILE A 529 3.81 -1.34 -23.63
CA ILE A 529 5.26 -1.51 -23.81
C ILE A 529 5.98 -1.66 -22.48
N ARG A 530 5.40 -1.15 -21.40
CA ARG A 530 5.94 -1.27 -20.04
C ARG A 530 6.12 -2.72 -19.58
N LEU A 531 5.23 -3.62 -19.99
CA LEU A 531 5.33 -5.05 -19.66
C LEU A 531 6.64 -5.63 -20.22
N PHE A 532 6.93 -5.30 -21.49
CA PHE A 532 8.17 -5.68 -22.14
C PHE A 532 9.39 -5.02 -21.46
N ALA A 533 9.37 -3.71 -21.28
CA ALA A 533 10.51 -2.96 -20.77
C ALA A 533 10.92 -3.42 -19.35
N VAL A 534 9.94 -3.64 -18.47
CA VAL A 534 10.19 -4.08 -17.09
C VAL A 534 10.64 -5.54 -17.05
N GLY A 535 10.03 -6.42 -17.86
CA GLY A 535 10.44 -7.82 -17.96
C GLY A 535 11.88 -7.96 -18.47
N MET A 536 12.25 -7.17 -19.48
CA MET A 536 13.63 -7.13 -20.01
C MET A 536 14.62 -6.56 -18.99
N ALA A 537 14.22 -5.53 -18.23
CA ALA A 537 15.06 -5.00 -17.15
C ALA A 537 15.31 -6.04 -16.05
N SER A 538 14.28 -6.79 -15.65
CA SER A 538 14.42 -7.89 -14.69
C SER A 538 15.39 -8.97 -15.18
N LEU A 539 15.30 -9.35 -16.47
CA LEU A 539 16.22 -10.30 -17.09
C LEU A 539 17.67 -9.76 -17.08
N ALA A 540 17.88 -8.51 -17.51
CA ALA A 540 19.21 -7.89 -17.56
C ALA A 540 19.87 -7.79 -16.18
N ILE A 541 19.08 -7.51 -15.13
CA ILE A 541 19.56 -7.51 -13.74
C ILE A 541 20.00 -8.92 -13.34
N ALA A 542 19.16 -9.94 -13.59
CA ALA A 542 19.51 -11.33 -13.25
C ALA A 542 20.78 -11.79 -13.97
N ASP A 543 20.90 -11.50 -15.26
CA ASP A 543 22.06 -11.85 -16.09
C ASP A 543 23.34 -11.16 -15.59
N SER A 544 23.29 -9.85 -15.30
CA SER A 544 24.43 -9.11 -14.76
C SER A 544 24.95 -9.67 -13.43
N PHE A 545 24.04 -10.08 -12.52
CA PHE A 545 24.45 -10.71 -11.26
C PHE A 545 25.01 -12.12 -11.48
N ASN A 546 24.47 -12.87 -12.45
CA ASN A 546 24.97 -14.18 -12.84
C ASN A 546 26.38 -14.09 -13.42
N GLU A 547 26.65 -13.14 -14.32
CA GLU A 547 27.97 -12.90 -14.88
C GLU A 547 28.98 -12.49 -13.79
N MET A 548 28.60 -11.55 -12.91
CA MET A 548 29.45 -11.11 -11.80
C MET A 548 29.81 -12.27 -10.86
N ALA A 549 28.84 -13.12 -10.54
CA ALA A 549 29.07 -14.28 -9.69
C ALA A 549 29.87 -15.39 -10.41
N GLY A 550 29.70 -15.56 -11.73
CA GLY A 550 30.34 -16.61 -12.53
C GLY A 550 31.84 -16.68 -12.36
N GLY A 551 32.51 -15.50 -12.31
CA GLY A 551 33.94 -15.41 -12.03
C GLY A 551 34.36 -15.79 -10.61
N MET A 552 33.42 -15.81 -9.65
CA MET A 552 33.65 -16.07 -8.22
C MET A 552 33.22 -17.46 -7.77
N LEU A 553 32.52 -18.23 -8.61
CA LEU A 553 32.00 -19.57 -8.24
C LEU A 553 33.06 -20.66 -8.19
N SER A 554 34.36 -20.33 -8.38
CA SER A 554 35.48 -21.27 -8.31
C SER A 554 36.48 -20.91 -7.21
N GLY A 555 37.00 -21.92 -6.50
CA GLY A 555 38.04 -21.75 -5.50
C GLY A 555 37.61 -21.09 -4.19
N PHE A 556 38.48 -20.25 -3.61
CA PHE A 556 38.28 -19.60 -2.31
C PHE A 556 37.17 -18.52 -2.31
N ALA A 557 36.82 -18.00 -3.49
CA ALA A 557 35.81 -16.95 -3.65
C ALA A 557 34.36 -17.49 -3.71
N LEU A 558 34.15 -18.80 -3.68
CA LEU A 558 32.81 -19.44 -3.76
C LEU A 558 31.77 -18.88 -2.78
N PRO A 559 32.06 -18.63 -1.48
CA PRO A 559 31.07 -18.05 -0.57
C PRO A 559 30.66 -16.63 -0.99
N ALA A 560 31.59 -15.83 -1.53
CA ALA A 560 31.29 -14.49 -2.03
C ALA A 560 30.43 -14.55 -3.30
N GLY A 561 30.69 -15.46 -4.23
CA GLY A 561 29.86 -15.70 -5.41
C GLY A 561 28.42 -16.11 -5.07
N ILE A 562 28.24 -17.03 -4.11
CA ILE A 562 26.90 -17.41 -3.62
C ILE A 562 26.18 -16.22 -2.98
N LEU A 563 26.88 -15.40 -2.20
CA LEU A 563 26.30 -14.21 -1.57
C LEU A 563 25.81 -13.20 -2.63
N VAL A 564 26.61 -12.95 -3.67
CA VAL A 564 26.25 -12.07 -4.79
C VAL A 564 25.00 -12.59 -5.50
N LEU A 565 24.91 -13.89 -5.79
CA LEU A 565 23.73 -14.49 -6.42
C LEU A 565 22.49 -14.32 -5.53
N VAL A 566 22.59 -14.65 -4.25
CA VAL A 566 21.44 -14.55 -3.33
C VAL A 566 20.95 -13.10 -3.21
N ILE A 567 21.86 -12.15 -3.04
CA ILE A 567 21.51 -10.73 -2.96
C ILE A 567 20.92 -10.25 -4.29
N GLY A 568 21.55 -10.57 -5.43
CA GLY A 568 21.11 -10.15 -6.74
C GLY A 568 19.71 -10.66 -7.09
N HIS A 569 19.47 -11.96 -6.93
CA HIS A 569 18.15 -12.53 -7.20
C HIS A 569 17.08 -12.08 -6.19
N ALA A 570 17.44 -11.90 -4.91
CA ALA A 570 16.51 -11.33 -3.92
C ALA A 570 16.12 -9.89 -4.28
N LEU A 571 17.09 -9.06 -4.65
CA LEU A 571 16.85 -7.68 -5.10
C LEU A 571 15.97 -7.65 -6.34
N ASN A 572 16.27 -8.47 -7.35
CA ASN A 572 15.49 -8.57 -8.57
C ASN A 572 14.04 -9.01 -8.31
N LEU A 573 13.84 -9.98 -7.42
CA LEU A 573 12.50 -10.44 -7.01
C LEU A 573 11.70 -9.32 -6.34
N VAL A 574 12.32 -8.56 -5.42
CA VAL A 574 11.67 -7.43 -4.74
C VAL A 574 11.32 -6.32 -5.74
N MET A 575 12.24 -5.97 -6.65
CA MET A 575 12.01 -4.98 -7.71
C MET A 575 10.91 -5.44 -8.67
N GLY A 576 10.87 -6.72 -9.02
CA GLY A 576 9.82 -7.31 -9.84
C GLY A 576 8.45 -7.21 -9.18
N LEU A 577 8.33 -7.58 -7.89
CA LEU A 577 7.07 -7.46 -7.13
C LEU A 577 6.60 -6.00 -7.03
N LEU A 578 7.51 -5.06 -6.75
CA LEU A 578 7.19 -3.64 -6.73
C LEU A 578 6.67 -3.18 -8.10
N SER A 579 7.33 -3.60 -9.17
CA SER A 579 6.94 -3.29 -10.54
C SER A 579 5.55 -3.85 -10.92
N VAL A 580 5.20 -5.04 -10.43
CA VAL A 580 3.84 -5.59 -10.61
C VAL A 580 2.79 -4.69 -9.98
N VAL A 581 3.03 -4.22 -8.75
CA VAL A 581 2.09 -3.32 -8.05
C VAL A 581 1.97 -1.98 -8.80
N VAL A 582 3.09 -1.40 -9.23
CA VAL A 582 3.10 -0.08 -9.90
C VAL A 582 2.57 -0.16 -11.33
N HIS A 583 2.99 -1.15 -12.10
CA HIS A 583 2.70 -1.22 -13.54
C HIS A 583 1.59 -2.20 -13.89
N GLY A 584 1.57 -3.40 -13.32
CA GLY A 584 0.56 -4.42 -13.60
C GLY A 584 -0.83 -4.03 -13.11
N VAL A 585 -0.92 -3.50 -11.88
CA VAL A 585 -2.19 -3.00 -11.33
C VAL A 585 -2.69 -1.79 -12.10
N ARG A 586 -1.79 -0.86 -12.45
CA ARG A 586 -2.14 0.35 -13.19
C ARG A 586 -2.80 0.05 -14.53
N LEU A 587 -2.27 -0.89 -15.32
CA LEU A 587 -2.86 -1.28 -16.61
C LEU A 587 -4.33 -1.74 -16.48
N ASN A 588 -4.64 -2.42 -15.38
CA ASN A 588 -6.01 -2.86 -15.11
C ASN A 588 -6.90 -1.74 -14.55
N LEU A 589 -6.39 -0.95 -13.57
CA LEU A 589 -7.19 0.08 -12.89
C LEU A 589 -7.35 1.36 -13.68
N LEU A 590 -6.38 1.73 -14.54
CA LEU A 590 -6.46 2.97 -15.30
C LEU A 590 -6.83 2.70 -16.76
N GLU A 591 -6.00 2.00 -17.50
CA GLU A 591 -6.17 1.84 -18.94
C GLU A 591 -7.45 1.03 -19.28
N PHE A 592 -7.69 -0.09 -18.59
CA PHE A 592 -8.86 -0.94 -18.84
C PHE A 592 -10.14 -0.35 -18.24
N SER A 593 -10.12 0.08 -16.97
CA SER A 593 -11.34 0.58 -16.32
C SER A 593 -11.79 1.94 -16.86
N ASN A 594 -10.86 2.83 -17.24
CA ASN A 594 -11.22 4.09 -17.90
C ASN A 594 -11.95 3.86 -19.22
N GLN A 595 -11.52 2.85 -20.00
CA GLN A 595 -12.22 2.50 -21.25
C GLN A 595 -13.63 1.94 -21.01
N LEU A 596 -13.86 1.31 -19.85
CA LEU A 596 -15.19 0.88 -19.40
C LEU A 596 -16.04 2.02 -18.83
N GLY A 597 -15.42 3.18 -18.52
CA GLY A 597 -16.08 4.30 -17.84
C GLY A 597 -16.30 4.04 -16.34
N MET A 598 -15.41 3.25 -15.70
CA MET A 598 -15.46 2.99 -14.26
C MET A 598 -14.70 4.08 -13.50
N GLU A 599 -15.29 4.54 -12.40
CA GLU A 599 -14.71 5.57 -11.53
C GLU A 599 -14.21 5.04 -10.18
N TRP A 600 -14.52 3.79 -9.84
CA TRP A 600 -14.14 3.14 -8.58
C TRP A 600 -14.61 3.93 -7.34
N THR A 601 -15.77 4.57 -7.44
CA THR A 601 -16.36 5.40 -6.37
C THR A 601 -17.17 4.60 -5.36
N GLY A 602 -17.19 3.29 -5.46
CA GLY A 602 -17.92 2.40 -4.56
C GLY A 602 -17.29 2.32 -3.17
N TYR A 603 -18.12 1.95 -2.20
CA TYR A 603 -17.69 1.60 -0.85
C TYR A 603 -18.27 0.25 -0.42
N ASN A 604 -17.52 -0.43 0.44
CA ASN A 604 -17.87 -1.77 0.87
C ASN A 604 -19.18 -1.81 1.66
N TYR A 605 -20.01 -2.81 1.39
CA TYR A 605 -21.12 -3.17 2.25
C TYR A 605 -20.58 -3.70 3.59
N ASP A 606 -20.77 -2.92 4.66
CA ASP A 606 -20.45 -3.28 6.04
C ASP A 606 -21.72 -3.19 6.89
N PRO A 607 -22.40 -4.32 7.11
CA PRO A 607 -23.65 -4.32 7.88
C PRO A 607 -23.39 -4.07 9.36
N PHE A 608 -24.33 -3.38 10.01
CA PHE A 608 -24.38 -3.20 11.44
C PHE A 608 -24.60 -4.54 12.15
N LYS A 609 -23.51 -5.21 12.54
CA LYS A 609 -23.53 -6.57 13.09
C LYS A 609 -22.71 -6.73 14.36
N GLU A 610 -23.12 -7.67 15.18
CA GLU A 610 -22.31 -8.16 16.29
C GLU A 610 -21.23 -9.11 15.75
N THR A 611 -19.97 -8.73 15.87
CA THR A 611 -18.88 -9.61 15.42
C THR A 611 -18.54 -10.60 16.53
N ALA A 612 -18.77 -11.90 16.30
CA ALA A 612 -18.43 -12.94 17.24
C ALA A 612 -16.96 -12.85 17.70
N ILE A 613 -16.78 -12.81 19.00
CA ILE A 613 -15.46 -12.83 19.63
C ILE A 613 -15.07 -14.30 19.76
N LYS A 614 -14.25 -14.79 18.83
CA LYS A 614 -13.64 -16.12 18.93
C LYS A 614 -12.40 -16.04 19.79
#